data_e5cd0a3911ec49cfc397f6a932f5999c
#
_entry.id   e5cd0a3911ec49cfc397f6a932f5999c
#
_cell.length_a   1.000
_cell.length_b   1.000
_cell.length_c   1.000
_cell.angle_alpha   90.00
_cell.angle_beta   90.00
_cell.angle_gamma   90.00
#
_symmetry.space_group_name_H-M   'P 1'
#
loop_
_entity.id
_entity.type
_entity.pdbx_description
1 polymer ?
#
loop_
_entity_poly.entity_id
_entity_poly.type
_entity_poly.pdbx_seq_one_letter_code
_entity_poly.pdbx_strand_id
1 'polypeptide(L)'
;GCNGNGIRLGETAGGVTGNMARGSSWRFINPPKSWVEGLMVNQDGKRFVNEASYGARIGEAMAEHNHGKGILVFSHAMLKDVLFQLMPGKVWLLLQTAPAVLSLLFNTKKAATIDALAQRSQLPVEALRESVARYNILAAKKEDDDFHKAAEYLRPLEQGPFYAMDVSVGNKLFICPTITLGGLVVDELTGLVKREDGSTIPNLYAAGRTAIGVASHSYVSGLSLADCVFSGRRAGAHISTINQ
;
A
#
# COMPACT_ATOMS: atom_id res chain seq x y z
N GLY A 1 4.70 -4.64 -20.27
CA GLY A 1 3.87 -3.99 -19.28
C GLY A 1 3.02 -2.86 -19.85
N CYS A 2 2.12 -2.36 -19.06
CA CYS A 2 1.30 -1.20 -19.45
C CYS A 2 2.14 0.07 -19.36
N ASN A 3 2.31 0.78 -20.46
CA ASN A 3 3.10 2.01 -20.58
C ASN A 3 2.27 3.25 -20.93
N GLY A 4 0.95 3.17 -20.78
CA GLY A 4 0.02 4.29 -21.02
C GLY A 4 -0.33 4.55 -22.48
N ASN A 5 -0.01 3.66 -23.42
CA ASN A 5 -0.29 3.87 -24.83
C ASN A 5 -1.75 4.12 -25.14
N GLY A 6 -2.69 3.43 -24.47
CA GLY A 6 -4.13 3.66 -24.65
C GLY A 6 -4.56 5.06 -24.22
N ILE A 7 -3.98 5.58 -23.12
CA ILE A 7 -4.24 6.96 -22.68
C ILE A 7 -3.73 7.96 -23.71
N ARG A 8 -2.46 7.79 -24.17
CA ARG A 8 -1.87 8.67 -25.21
C ARG A 8 -2.65 8.66 -26.52
N LEU A 9 -3.15 7.49 -26.93
CA LEU A 9 -4.02 7.39 -28.11
C LEU A 9 -5.30 8.23 -27.94
N GLY A 10 -5.94 8.15 -26.77
CA GLY A 10 -7.11 8.97 -26.48
C GLY A 10 -6.83 10.47 -26.46
N GLU A 11 -5.68 10.89 -25.88
CA GLU A 11 -5.25 12.28 -25.87
C GLU A 11 -4.97 12.81 -27.28
N THR A 12 -4.34 12.02 -28.15
CA THR A 12 -4.12 12.42 -29.57
C THR A 12 -5.41 12.59 -30.35
N ALA A 13 -6.49 11.93 -29.95
CA ALA A 13 -7.83 12.13 -30.50
C ALA A 13 -8.61 13.30 -29.88
N GLY A 14 -7.98 14.06 -28.96
CA GLY A 14 -8.60 15.19 -28.27
C GLY A 14 -9.34 14.81 -26.97
N GLY A 15 -9.07 13.62 -26.45
CA GLY A 15 -9.62 13.18 -25.16
C GLY A 15 -8.89 13.80 -23.99
N VAL A 16 -9.60 14.08 -22.90
CA VAL A 16 -9.05 14.63 -21.67
C VAL A 16 -8.74 13.52 -20.66
N THR A 17 -7.67 13.70 -19.89
CA THR A 17 -7.26 12.81 -18.81
C THR A 17 -7.58 13.41 -17.45
N GLY A 18 -7.76 12.55 -16.45
CA GLY A 18 -7.94 12.98 -15.07
C GLY A 18 -7.28 12.01 -14.09
N ASN A 19 -7.10 12.45 -12.86
CA ASN A 19 -6.47 11.71 -11.77
C ASN A 19 -5.04 11.20 -12.09
N MET A 20 -4.33 11.80 -13.05
CA MET A 20 -3.01 11.32 -13.54
C MET A 20 -1.93 11.34 -12.45
N ALA A 21 -2.04 12.22 -11.46
CA ALA A 21 -1.14 12.28 -10.32
C ALA A 21 -1.50 11.30 -9.19
N ARG A 22 -2.62 10.55 -9.31
CA ARG A 22 -3.07 9.64 -8.29
C ARG A 22 -2.54 8.22 -8.50
N GLY A 23 -2.11 7.60 -7.42
CA GLY A 23 -1.71 6.21 -7.38
C GLY A 23 -2.09 5.59 -6.04
N SER A 24 -2.24 4.29 -6.01
CA SER A 24 -2.42 3.52 -4.79
C SER A 24 -1.23 2.59 -4.60
N SER A 25 -0.50 2.78 -3.51
CA SER A 25 0.64 1.95 -3.13
C SER A 25 0.18 0.91 -2.12
N TRP A 26 0.63 -0.33 -2.28
CA TRP A 26 0.16 -1.43 -1.45
C TRP A 26 1.28 -2.01 -0.61
N ARG A 27 1.35 -1.62 0.67
CA ARG A 27 2.31 -2.15 1.61
C ARG A 27 1.75 -3.38 2.30
N PHE A 28 2.14 -4.56 1.80
CA PHE A 28 1.86 -5.82 2.47
C PHE A 28 2.87 -6.05 3.58
N ILE A 29 2.41 -6.11 4.82
CA ILE A 29 3.21 -6.60 5.95
C ILE A 29 2.64 -7.91 6.51
N ASN A 30 1.44 -8.29 6.13
CA ASN A 30 0.83 -9.56 6.45
C ASN A 30 0.55 -10.34 5.15
N PRO A 31 0.98 -11.57 4.99
CA PRO A 31 1.80 -12.37 5.92
C PRO A 31 3.28 -11.97 5.90
N PRO A 32 4.05 -12.26 6.96
CA PRO A 32 3.67 -13.02 8.16
C PRO A 32 2.88 -12.19 9.18
N LYS A 33 1.93 -12.83 9.90
CA LYS A 33 1.08 -12.17 10.89
C LYS A 33 1.87 -11.45 11.98
N SER A 34 2.98 -12.02 12.43
CA SER A 34 3.78 -11.44 13.52
C SER A 34 4.46 -10.12 13.19
N TRP A 35 4.56 -9.72 11.93
CA TRP A 35 4.98 -8.36 11.60
C TRP A 35 3.91 -7.30 11.92
N VAL A 36 2.64 -7.69 11.82
CA VAL A 36 1.52 -6.82 12.21
C VAL A 36 1.52 -6.52 13.70
N GLU A 37 2.07 -7.42 14.52
CA GLU A 37 2.23 -7.22 15.97
C GLU A 37 3.29 -6.16 16.31
N GLY A 38 4.16 -5.81 15.36
CA GLY A 38 5.16 -4.74 15.51
C GLY A 38 4.56 -3.34 15.49
N LEU A 39 5.44 -2.36 15.50
CA LEU A 39 5.12 -0.93 15.51
C LEU A 39 5.69 -0.29 14.23
N MET A 40 4.86 0.37 13.44
CA MET A 40 5.31 1.12 12.27
C MET A 40 5.48 2.60 12.60
N VAL A 41 6.69 3.12 12.38
CA VAL A 41 7.02 4.52 12.61
C VAL A 41 7.48 5.21 11.31
N ASN A 42 7.30 6.52 11.24
CA ASN A 42 7.81 7.36 10.17
C ASN A 42 9.28 7.77 10.41
N GLN A 43 9.84 8.62 9.55
CA GLN A 43 11.21 9.13 9.68
C GLN A 43 11.43 9.98 10.95
N ASP A 44 10.38 10.50 11.54
CA ASP A 44 10.42 11.27 12.80
C ASP A 44 10.32 10.37 14.04
N GLY A 45 10.33 9.04 13.87
CA GLY A 45 10.21 8.07 14.95
C GLY A 45 8.80 7.95 15.54
N LYS A 46 7.78 8.51 14.88
CA LYS A 46 6.39 8.53 15.37
C LYS A 46 5.56 7.47 14.69
N ARG A 47 4.73 6.75 15.46
CA ARG A 47 3.71 5.86 14.93
C ARG A 47 2.68 6.65 14.13
N PHE A 48 2.24 6.13 12.98
CA PHE A 48 1.38 6.88 12.07
C PHE A 48 0.22 6.07 11.47
N VAL A 49 0.12 4.78 11.76
CA VAL A 49 -0.89 3.90 11.15
C VAL A 49 -1.22 2.71 12.05
N ASN A 50 -2.39 2.12 11.85
CA ASN A 50 -2.70 0.79 12.32
C ASN A 50 -2.04 -0.24 11.40
N GLU A 51 -1.07 -0.98 11.90
CA GLU A 51 -0.28 -1.96 11.15
C GLU A 51 -1.12 -3.15 10.64
N ALA A 52 -2.30 -3.37 11.22
CA ALA A 52 -3.26 -4.38 10.76
C ALA A 52 -4.19 -3.87 9.65
N SER A 53 -4.07 -2.60 9.27
CA SER A 53 -4.89 -2.03 8.20
C SER A 53 -4.61 -2.68 6.85
N TYR A 54 -5.59 -2.55 5.97
CA TYR A 54 -5.46 -2.95 4.58
C TYR A 54 -4.25 -2.29 3.90
N GLY A 55 -3.45 -3.07 3.16
CA GLY A 55 -2.16 -2.63 2.64
C GLY A 55 -2.19 -1.34 1.81
N ALA A 56 -3.30 -1.05 1.10
CA ALA A 56 -3.46 0.20 0.39
C ALA A 56 -3.57 1.41 1.35
N ARG A 57 -4.22 1.25 2.51
CA ARG A 57 -4.30 2.31 3.53
C ARG A 57 -2.94 2.59 4.18
N ILE A 58 -2.15 1.53 4.40
CA ILE A 58 -0.77 1.69 4.91
C ILE A 58 0.08 2.43 3.87
N GLY A 59 -0.02 2.03 2.59
CA GLY A 59 0.68 2.69 1.48
C GLY A 59 0.28 4.15 1.30
N GLU A 60 -0.99 4.47 1.41
CA GLU A 60 -1.55 5.83 1.37
C GLU A 60 -1.02 6.68 2.53
N ALA A 61 -1.10 6.19 3.78
CA ALA A 61 -0.57 6.89 4.96
C ALA A 61 0.93 7.16 4.84
N MET A 62 1.71 6.26 4.24
CA MET A 62 3.13 6.51 3.94
C MET A 62 3.31 7.56 2.86
N ALA A 63 2.60 7.45 1.73
CA ALA A 63 2.80 8.30 0.56
C ALA A 63 2.33 9.74 0.80
N GLU A 64 1.15 9.94 1.38
CA GLU A 64 0.53 11.26 1.53
C GLU A 64 1.07 12.05 2.74
N HIS A 65 1.38 11.37 3.84
CA HIS A 65 1.70 12.04 5.10
C HIS A 65 3.11 11.78 5.62
N ASN A 66 3.85 10.82 5.04
CA ASN A 66 5.15 10.39 5.55
C ASN A 66 6.22 10.27 4.44
N HIS A 67 6.09 11.02 3.36
CA HIS A 67 7.07 11.06 2.24
C HIS A 67 7.42 9.67 1.68
N GLY A 68 6.49 8.73 1.72
CA GLY A 68 6.67 7.34 1.30
C GLY A 68 7.53 6.52 2.27
N LYS A 69 7.86 7.04 3.47
CA LYS A 69 8.72 6.38 4.45
C LYS A 69 7.92 5.62 5.49
N GLY A 70 8.44 4.44 5.86
CA GLY A 70 7.93 3.63 6.94
C GLY A 70 9.00 2.67 7.45
N ILE A 71 9.11 2.53 8.75
CA ILE A 71 10.05 1.63 9.42
C ILE A 71 9.26 0.77 10.37
N LEU A 72 9.35 -0.55 10.18
CA LEU A 72 8.70 -1.53 11.05
C LEU A 72 9.65 -1.93 12.17
N VAL A 73 9.26 -1.65 13.41
CA VAL A 73 10.00 -1.98 14.63
C VAL A 73 9.38 -3.22 15.27
N PHE A 74 10.19 -4.22 15.58
CA PHE A 74 9.74 -5.47 16.19
C PHE A 74 10.79 -6.09 17.10
N SER A 75 10.36 -6.97 18.01
CA SER A 75 11.23 -7.65 18.98
C SER A 75 11.76 -8.98 18.45
N HIS A 76 12.74 -9.55 19.17
CA HIS A 76 13.29 -10.88 18.85
C HIS A 76 12.25 -12.01 18.97
N ALA A 77 11.32 -11.90 19.89
CA ALA A 77 10.23 -12.87 20.01
C ALA A 77 9.35 -12.88 18.76
N MET A 78 9.00 -11.69 18.26
CA MET A 78 8.24 -11.55 16.99
C MET A 78 9.03 -12.07 15.80
N LEU A 79 10.37 -11.85 15.75
CA LEU A 79 11.22 -12.40 14.69
C LEU A 79 11.19 -13.93 14.64
N LYS A 80 11.23 -14.60 15.79
CA LYS A 80 11.13 -16.07 15.84
C LYS A 80 9.81 -16.55 15.24
N ASP A 81 8.72 -15.89 15.58
CA ASP A 81 7.40 -16.24 15.06
C ASP A 81 7.29 -15.96 13.55
N VAL A 82 7.88 -14.85 13.08
CA VAL A 82 8.01 -14.54 11.64
C VAL A 82 8.74 -15.65 10.91
N LEU A 83 9.91 -16.06 11.39
CA LEU A 83 10.72 -17.12 10.77
C LEU A 83 9.94 -18.46 10.73
N PHE A 84 9.22 -18.79 11.78
CA PHE A 84 8.36 -19.96 11.80
C PHE A 84 7.20 -19.87 10.78
N GLN A 85 6.60 -18.69 10.65
CA GLN A 85 5.51 -18.45 9.69
C GLN A 85 5.99 -18.44 8.23
N LEU A 86 7.26 -18.10 7.97
CA LEU A 86 7.88 -18.11 6.65
C LEU A 86 8.34 -19.48 6.18
N MET A 87 8.19 -20.54 7.00
CA MET A 87 8.59 -21.90 6.61
C MET A 87 7.85 -22.37 5.34
N PRO A 88 8.52 -23.19 4.50
CA PRO A 88 7.93 -23.72 3.27
C PRO A 88 6.55 -24.36 3.48
N GLY A 89 5.61 -24.09 2.60
CA GLY A 89 4.22 -24.59 2.67
C GLY A 89 3.24 -23.68 3.42
N LYS A 90 3.71 -22.64 4.13
CA LYS A 90 2.85 -21.69 4.85
C LYS A 90 2.60 -20.38 4.12
N VAL A 91 3.49 -19.99 3.22
CA VAL A 91 3.44 -18.72 2.46
C VAL A 91 3.97 -18.94 1.04
N TRP A 92 3.51 -18.17 0.08
CA TRP A 92 3.99 -18.21 -1.31
C TRP A 92 5.47 -17.83 -1.39
N LEU A 93 6.32 -18.84 -1.68
CA LEU A 93 7.77 -18.77 -1.57
C LEU A 93 8.38 -17.58 -2.34
N LEU A 94 7.99 -17.36 -3.59
CA LEU A 94 8.61 -16.35 -4.45
C LEU A 94 8.07 -14.93 -4.21
N LEU A 95 6.79 -14.79 -3.87
CA LEU A 95 6.16 -13.48 -3.78
C LEU A 95 6.22 -12.87 -2.37
N GLN A 96 6.34 -13.69 -1.34
CA GLN A 96 6.30 -13.23 0.05
C GLN A 96 7.50 -13.68 0.87
N THR A 97 7.86 -14.96 0.84
CA THR A 97 8.96 -15.48 1.66
C THR A 97 10.32 -14.94 1.21
N ALA A 98 10.63 -14.94 -0.08
CA ALA A 98 11.93 -14.48 -0.57
C ALA A 98 12.15 -12.97 -0.32
N PRO A 99 11.22 -12.05 -0.65
CA PRO A 99 11.35 -10.64 -0.29
C PRO A 99 11.45 -10.41 1.22
N ALA A 100 10.70 -11.18 2.03
CA ALA A 100 10.75 -11.09 3.48
C ALA A 100 12.12 -11.46 4.04
N VAL A 101 12.68 -12.60 3.60
CA VAL A 101 14.01 -13.07 4.02
C VAL A 101 15.08 -12.08 3.55
N LEU A 102 15.05 -11.62 2.31
CA LEU A 102 15.98 -10.61 1.80
C LEU A 102 15.92 -9.31 2.62
N SER A 103 14.73 -8.87 2.97
CA SER A 103 14.54 -7.67 3.80
C SER A 103 15.08 -7.88 5.23
N LEU A 104 14.89 -9.05 5.81
CA LEU A 104 15.47 -9.39 7.11
C LEU A 104 17.00 -9.38 7.09
N LEU A 105 17.62 -9.88 6.02
CA LEU A 105 19.07 -9.98 5.91
C LEU A 105 19.75 -8.64 5.56
N PHE A 106 19.18 -7.88 4.63
CA PHE A 106 19.85 -6.74 4.01
C PHE A 106 19.23 -5.37 4.35
N ASN A 107 18.00 -5.37 4.86
CA ASN A 107 17.21 -4.16 5.03
C ASN A 107 16.74 -3.95 6.48
N THR A 108 17.30 -4.72 7.41
CA THR A 108 16.92 -4.68 8.82
C THR A 108 18.12 -4.32 9.69
N LYS A 109 17.95 -3.32 10.55
CA LYS A 109 18.92 -2.96 11.58
C LYS A 109 18.57 -3.70 12.89
N LYS A 110 19.57 -4.09 13.65
CA LYS A 110 19.43 -4.79 14.93
C LYS A 110 20.16 -4.05 16.02
N ALA A 111 19.56 -3.93 17.21
CA ALA A 111 20.23 -3.39 18.39
C ALA A 111 19.70 -4.02 19.68
N ALA A 112 20.47 -3.93 20.75
CA ALA A 112 20.07 -4.46 22.05
C ALA A 112 18.98 -3.62 22.74
N THR A 113 19.01 -2.30 22.51
CA THR A 113 18.07 -1.32 23.10
C THR A 113 17.38 -0.50 22.02
N ILE A 114 16.26 0.12 22.36
CA ILE A 114 15.51 1.03 21.46
C ILE A 114 16.37 2.25 21.09
N ASP A 115 17.12 2.81 22.01
CA ASP A 115 17.99 3.96 21.76
C ASP A 115 19.08 3.63 20.74
N ALA A 116 19.76 2.51 20.92
CA ALA A 116 20.77 2.04 19.97
C ALA A 116 20.14 1.67 18.61
N LEU A 117 18.89 1.20 18.60
CA LEU A 117 18.16 0.93 17.37
C LEU A 117 17.84 2.23 16.63
N ALA A 118 17.36 3.25 17.34
CA ALA A 118 17.08 4.57 16.79
C ALA A 118 18.34 5.17 16.14
N GLN A 119 19.46 5.17 16.85
CA GLN A 119 20.74 5.66 16.32
C GLN A 119 21.16 4.92 15.04
N ARG A 120 21.13 3.58 15.05
CA ARG A 120 21.48 2.76 13.88
C ARG A 120 20.54 2.97 12.69
N SER A 121 19.28 3.28 12.97
CA SER A 121 18.24 3.50 11.96
C SER A 121 18.11 4.97 11.56
N GLN A 122 18.94 5.86 12.11
CA GLN A 122 18.92 7.30 11.88
C GLN A 122 17.56 7.94 12.23
N LEU A 123 16.93 7.44 13.28
CA LEU A 123 15.68 7.96 13.82
C LEU A 123 15.95 8.85 15.04
N PRO A 124 15.13 9.85 15.31
CA PRO A 124 15.18 10.62 16.57
C PRO A 124 14.97 9.69 17.76
N VAL A 125 15.99 9.62 18.63
CA VAL A 125 16.03 8.64 19.74
C VAL A 125 14.84 8.83 20.68
N GLU A 126 14.59 10.06 21.09
CA GLU A 126 13.51 10.38 22.04
C GLU A 126 12.14 10.03 21.47
N ALA A 127 11.87 10.44 20.23
CA ALA A 127 10.59 10.18 19.57
C ALA A 127 10.32 8.68 19.38
N LEU A 128 11.34 7.87 19.02
CA LEU A 128 11.18 6.43 18.94
C LEU A 128 10.94 5.80 20.31
N ARG A 129 11.65 6.27 21.36
CA ARG A 129 11.46 5.79 22.74
C ARG A 129 10.03 6.07 23.21
N GLU A 130 9.53 7.28 23.02
CA GLU A 130 8.16 7.67 23.36
C GLU A 130 7.13 6.83 22.61
N SER A 131 7.31 6.63 21.30
CA SER A 131 6.42 5.82 20.48
C SER A 131 6.35 4.37 20.95
N VAL A 132 7.49 3.76 21.27
CA VAL A 132 7.54 2.39 21.81
C VAL A 132 6.93 2.33 23.21
N ALA A 133 7.25 3.28 24.09
CA ALA A 133 6.66 3.33 25.44
C ALA A 133 5.13 3.47 25.37
N ARG A 134 4.61 4.36 24.54
CA ARG A 134 3.16 4.53 24.32
C ARG A 134 2.53 3.25 23.79
N TYR A 135 3.14 2.63 22.76
CA TYR A 135 2.67 1.38 22.19
C TYR A 135 2.62 0.25 23.22
N ASN A 136 3.63 0.13 24.08
CA ASN A 136 3.70 -0.89 25.12
C ASN A 136 2.56 -0.74 26.15
N ILE A 137 2.22 0.50 26.52
CA ILE A 137 1.07 0.78 27.40
C ILE A 137 -0.24 0.30 26.75
N LEU A 138 -0.46 0.62 25.47
CA LEU A 138 -1.65 0.20 24.73
C LEU A 138 -1.70 -1.33 24.57
N ALA A 139 -0.57 -1.94 24.25
CA ALA A 139 -0.47 -3.38 24.08
C ALA A 139 -0.71 -4.16 25.38
N ALA A 140 -0.26 -3.62 26.52
CA ALA A 140 -0.53 -4.21 27.84
C ALA A 140 -2.03 -4.15 28.21
N LYS A 141 -2.70 -3.06 27.83
CA LYS A 141 -4.16 -2.91 28.00
C LYS A 141 -4.98 -3.73 27.02
N LYS A 142 -4.36 -4.22 25.92
CA LYS A 142 -5.06 -4.84 24.78
C LYS A 142 -6.08 -3.90 24.12
N GLU A 143 -5.82 -2.60 24.18
CA GLU A 143 -6.67 -1.55 23.61
C GLU A 143 -5.80 -0.48 22.99
N ASP A 144 -6.04 -0.15 21.71
CA ASP A 144 -5.28 0.84 20.94
C ASP A 144 -6.15 2.07 20.66
N ASP A 145 -6.12 3.03 21.59
CA ASP A 145 -6.86 4.29 21.48
C ASP A 145 -6.32 5.18 20.36
N ASP A 146 -5.07 4.97 19.91
CA ASP A 146 -4.42 5.85 18.95
C ASP A 146 -4.80 5.50 17.50
N PHE A 147 -4.81 4.21 17.14
CA PHE A 147 -5.03 3.74 15.76
C PHE A 147 -6.03 2.57 15.66
N HIS A 148 -6.65 2.17 16.74
CA HIS A 148 -7.67 1.12 16.79
C HIS A 148 -7.19 -0.24 16.24
N LYS A 149 -5.94 -0.61 16.53
CA LYS A 149 -5.39 -1.91 16.20
C LYS A 149 -6.05 -2.97 17.09
N ALA A 150 -6.53 -4.05 16.47
CA ALA A 150 -7.24 -5.09 17.19
C ALA A 150 -6.37 -5.77 18.26
N ALA A 151 -6.99 -6.11 19.40
CA ALA A 151 -6.33 -6.67 20.59
C ALA A 151 -5.45 -7.90 20.30
N GLU A 152 -5.84 -8.71 19.32
CA GLU A 152 -5.10 -9.90 18.91
C GLU A 152 -3.74 -9.60 18.26
N TYR A 153 -3.51 -8.36 17.78
CA TYR A 153 -2.26 -7.89 17.18
C TYR A 153 -1.45 -7.00 18.13
N LEU A 154 -1.96 -6.71 19.31
CA LEU A 154 -1.28 -5.91 20.31
C LEU A 154 -0.32 -6.77 21.13
N ARG A 155 0.98 -6.59 20.90
CA ARG A 155 2.06 -7.30 21.59
C ARG A 155 3.16 -6.32 22.00
N PRO A 156 3.51 -6.23 23.30
CA PRO A 156 4.50 -5.25 23.74
C PRO A 156 5.92 -5.54 23.20
N LEU A 157 6.67 -4.47 23.01
CA LEU A 157 8.09 -4.48 22.62
C LEU A 157 8.95 -4.25 23.89
N GLU A 158 9.06 -5.27 24.75
CA GLU A 158 9.72 -5.13 26.07
C GLU A 158 11.13 -5.67 26.10
N GLN A 159 11.41 -6.74 25.37
CA GLN A 159 12.68 -7.46 25.44
C GLN A 159 13.42 -7.43 24.11
N GLY A 160 14.66 -6.94 24.17
CA GLY A 160 15.58 -6.97 23.03
C GLY A 160 16.14 -8.38 22.74
N PRO A 161 16.94 -8.51 21.68
CA PRO A 161 17.23 -7.43 20.72
C PRO A 161 16.02 -6.99 19.92
N PHE A 162 16.05 -5.71 19.51
CA PHE A 162 15.03 -5.09 18.68
C PHE A 162 15.53 -4.96 17.25
N TYR A 163 14.60 -4.87 16.33
CA TYR A 163 14.83 -4.79 14.89
C TYR A 163 14.03 -3.63 14.28
N ALA A 164 14.64 -2.96 13.31
CA ALA A 164 14.00 -1.92 12.51
C ALA A 164 14.19 -2.27 11.03
N MET A 165 13.11 -2.57 10.33
CA MET A 165 13.09 -2.92 8.92
C MET A 165 12.49 -1.77 8.11
N ASP A 166 13.21 -1.31 7.08
CA ASP A 166 12.69 -0.32 6.16
C ASP A 166 11.60 -0.92 5.26
N VAL A 167 10.38 -0.47 5.46
CA VAL A 167 9.20 -0.87 4.68
C VAL A 167 8.68 0.27 3.79
N SER A 168 9.50 1.26 3.49
CA SER A 168 9.18 2.42 2.66
C SER A 168 8.65 2.02 1.27
N VAL A 169 7.82 2.86 0.66
CA VAL A 169 7.22 2.62 -0.66
C VAL A 169 8.28 2.37 -1.73
N GLY A 170 9.38 3.14 -1.71
CA GLY A 170 10.49 3.03 -2.65
C GLY A 170 11.50 1.92 -2.38
N ASN A 171 11.27 1.06 -1.37
CA ASN A 171 12.20 0.00 -1.03
C ASN A 171 12.23 -1.11 -2.09
N LYS A 172 13.43 -1.40 -2.64
CA LYS A 172 13.62 -2.37 -3.72
C LYS A 172 13.65 -3.83 -3.23
N LEU A 173 14.01 -4.06 -1.97
CA LEU A 173 14.07 -5.41 -1.39
C LEU A 173 12.72 -5.86 -0.85
N PHE A 174 11.91 -4.91 -0.38
CA PHE A 174 10.55 -5.16 0.09
C PHE A 174 9.58 -4.38 -0.80
N ILE A 175 9.32 -4.95 -1.97
CA ILE A 175 8.56 -4.31 -3.04
C ILE A 175 7.18 -3.87 -2.55
N CYS A 176 6.82 -2.61 -2.86
CA CYS A 176 5.50 -2.05 -2.65
C CYS A 176 4.80 -1.89 -4.01
N PRO A 177 3.93 -2.80 -4.40
CA PRO A 177 3.21 -2.67 -5.66
C PRO A 177 2.42 -1.37 -5.68
N THR A 178 2.50 -0.64 -6.80
CA THR A 178 1.78 0.61 -7.00
C THR A 178 0.94 0.54 -8.26
N ILE A 179 -0.30 0.99 -8.17
CA ILE A 179 -1.27 1.04 -9.26
C ILE A 179 -1.63 2.50 -9.50
N THR A 180 -1.49 2.96 -10.74
CA THR A 180 -1.97 4.29 -11.15
C THR A 180 -3.50 4.29 -11.21
N LEU A 181 -4.16 5.40 -10.85
CA LEU A 181 -5.62 5.52 -10.81
C LEU A 181 -6.15 6.52 -11.85
N GLY A 182 -5.26 7.20 -12.55
CA GLY A 182 -5.61 8.11 -13.65
C GLY A 182 -5.90 7.39 -14.97
N GLY A 183 -6.55 8.10 -15.86
CA GLY A 183 -6.90 7.63 -17.19
C GLY A 183 -7.70 8.66 -17.99
N LEU A 184 -8.24 8.23 -19.11
CA LEU A 184 -9.15 9.05 -19.93
C LEU A 184 -10.46 9.28 -19.19
N VAL A 185 -10.96 10.51 -19.23
CA VAL A 185 -12.30 10.84 -18.74
C VAL A 185 -13.33 10.32 -19.74
N VAL A 186 -14.30 9.59 -19.25
CA VAL A 186 -15.36 8.98 -20.09
C VAL A 186 -16.75 9.40 -19.61
N ASP A 187 -17.70 9.33 -20.51
CA ASP A 187 -19.09 9.48 -20.18
C ASP A 187 -19.59 8.29 -19.35
N GLU A 188 -20.31 8.58 -18.28
CA GLU A 188 -20.71 7.60 -17.27
C GLU A 188 -21.71 6.56 -17.79
N LEU A 189 -22.52 6.91 -18.79
CA LEU A 189 -23.55 6.05 -19.34
C LEU A 189 -23.06 5.24 -20.54
N THR A 190 -22.20 5.83 -21.37
CA THR A 190 -21.82 5.26 -22.66
C THR A 190 -20.39 4.71 -22.70
N GLY A 191 -19.47 5.30 -21.92
CA GLY A 191 -18.04 4.99 -22.00
C GLY A 191 -17.30 5.73 -23.12
N LEU A 192 -17.97 6.66 -23.82
CA LEU A 192 -17.34 7.53 -24.80
C LEU A 192 -16.32 8.46 -24.13
N VAL A 193 -15.17 8.65 -24.76
CA VAL A 193 -14.13 9.57 -24.26
C VAL A 193 -14.61 11.00 -24.35
N LYS A 194 -14.39 11.79 -23.28
CA LYS A 194 -14.77 13.21 -23.20
C LYS A 194 -13.64 14.12 -23.67
N ARG A 195 -14.02 15.25 -24.23
CA ARG A 195 -13.14 16.41 -24.47
C ARG A 195 -13.12 17.36 -23.28
N GLU A 196 -12.27 18.36 -23.33
CA GLU A 196 -12.15 19.39 -22.29
C GLU A 196 -13.46 20.19 -22.08
N ASP A 197 -14.21 20.43 -23.15
CA ASP A 197 -15.51 21.11 -23.14
C ASP A 197 -16.68 20.23 -22.61
N GLY A 198 -16.37 18.98 -22.22
CA GLY A 198 -17.35 18.01 -21.73
C GLY A 198 -18.10 17.25 -22.83
N SER A 199 -17.94 17.60 -24.11
CA SER A 199 -18.52 16.84 -25.23
C SER A 199 -17.81 15.48 -25.37
N THR A 200 -18.48 14.52 -25.99
CA THR A 200 -17.93 13.20 -26.27
C THR A 200 -17.31 13.12 -27.65
N ILE A 201 -16.29 12.26 -27.79
CA ILE A 201 -15.68 11.95 -29.09
C ILE A 201 -16.48 10.79 -29.72
N PRO A 202 -17.13 11.00 -30.85
CA PRO A 202 -17.92 9.95 -31.51
C PRO A 202 -17.06 8.72 -31.83
N ASN A 203 -17.58 7.52 -31.54
CA ASN A 203 -16.94 6.24 -31.83
C ASN A 203 -15.63 5.96 -31.08
N LEU A 204 -15.22 6.81 -30.14
CA LEU A 204 -14.05 6.58 -29.30
C LEU A 204 -14.47 6.22 -27.87
N TYR A 205 -14.16 5.00 -27.46
CA TYR A 205 -14.48 4.46 -26.13
C TYR A 205 -13.21 4.16 -25.35
N ALA A 206 -13.29 4.30 -24.05
CA ALA A 206 -12.26 3.80 -23.15
C ALA A 206 -12.88 3.01 -21.99
N ALA A 207 -12.20 1.92 -21.62
CA ALA A 207 -12.66 1.02 -20.57
C ALA A 207 -11.48 0.50 -19.74
N GLY A 208 -11.77 -0.02 -18.56
CA GLY A 208 -10.79 -0.59 -17.65
C GLY A 208 -9.71 0.40 -17.28
N ARG A 209 -8.45 -0.05 -17.25
CA ARG A 209 -7.31 0.75 -16.78
C ARG A 209 -6.90 1.93 -17.69
N THR A 210 -7.47 2.04 -18.87
CA THR A 210 -7.26 3.17 -19.78
C THR A 210 -8.17 4.36 -19.45
N ALA A 211 -9.34 4.07 -18.86
CA ALA A 211 -10.29 5.09 -18.40
C ALA A 211 -10.14 5.34 -16.89
N ILE A 212 -10.63 6.49 -16.41
CA ILE A 212 -10.87 6.68 -14.98
C ILE A 212 -12.00 5.72 -14.59
N GLY A 213 -11.66 4.77 -13.69
CA GLY A 213 -12.60 3.77 -13.23
C GLY A 213 -13.21 4.08 -11.87
N VAL A 214 -13.90 3.09 -11.32
CA VAL A 214 -14.54 3.16 -10.00
C VAL A 214 -13.49 3.38 -8.89
N ALA A 215 -12.30 2.78 -9.00
CA ALA A 215 -11.18 2.99 -8.08
C ALA A 215 -10.44 4.29 -8.42
N SER A 216 -11.03 5.45 -8.16
CA SER A 216 -10.45 6.76 -8.51
C SER A 216 -9.70 7.45 -7.35
N HIS A 217 -9.93 7.03 -6.10
CA HIS A 217 -9.26 7.58 -4.92
C HIS A 217 -8.31 6.59 -4.28
N SER A 218 -8.76 5.39 -3.98
CA SER A 218 -7.95 4.31 -3.38
C SER A 218 -8.31 2.97 -4.01
N TYR A 219 -7.34 2.06 -4.09
CA TYR A 219 -7.55 0.75 -4.69
C TYR A 219 -8.04 -0.28 -3.66
N VAL A 220 -9.07 -1.03 -4.04
CA VAL A 220 -9.54 -2.22 -3.31
C VAL A 220 -9.28 -3.46 -4.16
N SER A 221 -8.80 -4.54 -3.53
CA SER A 221 -8.46 -5.79 -4.22
C SER A 221 -9.64 -6.35 -5.01
N GLY A 222 -9.38 -6.69 -6.28
CA GLY A 222 -10.40 -7.18 -7.21
C GLY A 222 -11.18 -6.10 -7.95
N LEU A 223 -11.19 -4.86 -7.46
CA LEU A 223 -11.98 -3.77 -8.05
C LEU A 223 -11.56 -3.45 -9.50
N SER A 224 -10.26 -3.56 -9.83
CA SER A 224 -9.82 -3.36 -11.22
C SER A 224 -10.42 -4.38 -12.19
N LEU A 225 -10.57 -5.65 -11.78
CA LEU A 225 -11.20 -6.66 -12.64
C LEU A 225 -12.69 -6.40 -12.79
N ALA A 226 -13.38 -6.06 -11.70
CA ALA A 226 -14.78 -5.69 -11.73
C ALA A 226 -15.03 -4.47 -12.62
N ASP A 227 -14.17 -3.45 -12.51
CA ASP A 227 -14.25 -2.23 -13.33
C ASP A 227 -13.98 -2.52 -14.82
N CYS A 228 -13.01 -3.37 -15.14
CA CYS A 228 -12.77 -3.80 -16.54
C CYS A 228 -14.01 -4.46 -17.16
N VAL A 229 -14.67 -5.36 -16.42
CA VAL A 229 -15.89 -6.04 -16.90
C VAL A 229 -17.04 -5.04 -17.02
N PHE A 230 -17.26 -4.22 -15.99
CA PHE A 230 -18.34 -3.22 -15.98
C PHE A 230 -18.17 -2.21 -17.12
N SER A 231 -17.02 -1.56 -17.21
CA SER A 231 -16.78 -0.50 -18.20
C SER A 231 -16.75 -1.05 -19.64
N GLY A 232 -16.19 -2.25 -19.84
CA GLY A 232 -16.23 -2.92 -21.14
C GLY A 232 -17.64 -3.29 -21.58
N ARG A 233 -18.47 -3.81 -20.68
CA ARG A 233 -19.89 -4.10 -20.97
C ARG A 233 -20.70 -2.84 -21.26
N ARG A 234 -20.47 -1.76 -20.52
CA ARG A 234 -21.10 -0.46 -20.74
C ARG A 234 -20.82 0.05 -22.16
N ALA A 235 -19.54 0.09 -22.57
CA ALA A 235 -19.15 0.51 -23.91
C ALA A 235 -19.77 -0.39 -24.99
N GLY A 236 -19.71 -1.71 -24.84
CA GLY A 236 -20.29 -2.67 -25.78
C GLY A 236 -21.83 -2.54 -25.91
N ALA A 237 -22.52 -2.32 -24.80
CA ALA A 237 -23.98 -2.10 -24.82
C ALA A 237 -24.34 -0.84 -25.61
N HIS A 238 -23.62 0.27 -25.38
CA HIS A 238 -23.85 1.50 -26.12
C HIS A 238 -23.56 1.33 -27.61
N ILE A 239 -22.47 0.70 -28.00
CA ILE A 239 -22.14 0.40 -29.41
C ILE A 239 -23.28 -0.37 -30.11
N SER A 240 -23.90 -1.32 -29.41
CA SER A 240 -24.98 -2.10 -30.00
C SER A 240 -26.26 -1.28 -30.28
N THR A 241 -26.47 -0.19 -29.55
CA THR A 241 -27.66 0.68 -29.76
C THR A 241 -27.51 1.64 -30.92
N ILE A 242 -26.28 2.03 -31.28
CA ILE A 242 -26.04 2.95 -32.42
C ILE A 242 -25.93 2.22 -33.77
N ASN A 243 -25.79 0.91 -33.77
CA ASN A 243 -25.71 0.09 -34.99
C ASN A 243 -27.05 -0.59 -35.32
N GLN A 244 -28.12 -0.22 -34.62
CA GLN A 244 -29.51 -0.60 -34.95
C GLN A 244 -30.24 0.56 -35.63
#